data_3bbc705e82adae039a7266285344193a
#
_entry.id   3bbc705e82adae039a7266285344193a
#
_cell.length_a   1.000
_cell.length_b   1.000
_cell.length_c   1.000
_cell.angle_alpha   90.00
_cell.angle_beta   90.00
_cell.angle_gamma   90.00
#
_symmetry.space_group_name_H-M   'P 1'
#
loop_
_entity.id
_entity.type
_entity.pdbx_description
1 polymer ?
#
loop_
_entity_poly.entity_id
_entity_poly.type
_entity_poly.pdbx_seq_one_letter_code
_entity_poly.pdbx_strand_id
1 'polypeptide(L)'
;MGKRMTRTIRVALSVTGSAILLFSCADKDAGRASASEETMMTEYSEDLSVVMSQNGRRSYHFVTPLLEGYSLAREPYREFRKGVKITTYQNDSLTTVDAVLTANYAIYYENRELWEAKGNVVVEKSDGKTLYTQQLFWNARTKKIYSNVDSKIVQNNGRDVFIGEGFESDEEFKDWRFRRMKGRMEVEVKPN
;
A
#
# COMPACT_ATOMS: atom_id res chain seq x y z
N MET A 1 83.21 16.16 -59.60
CA MET A 1 83.01 17.04 -58.71
C MET A 1 81.91 16.53 -57.84
N GLY A 2 81.98 16.60 -56.57
CA GLY A 2 81.60 15.86 -55.38
C GLY A 2 80.19 15.26 -55.31
N LYS A 3 80.15 13.94 -55.30
CA LYS A 3 78.96 13.20 -54.86
C LYS A 3 78.97 13.15 -53.35
N ARG A 4 77.97 13.73 -52.77
CA ARG A 4 77.65 13.51 -51.33
C ARG A 4 76.60 12.42 -51.19
N MET A 5 77.01 11.35 -50.55
CA MET A 5 76.27 10.13 -50.29
C MET A 5 75.50 10.35 -48.97
N THR A 6 74.19 10.49 -49.03
CA THR A 6 73.33 10.59 -47.86
C THR A 6 72.97 9.18 -47.42
N ARG A 7 73.42 8.80 -46.22
CA ARG A 7 73.01 7.58 -45.50
C ARG A 7 71.64 7.76 -44.92
N THR A 8 70.71 7.03 -45.46
CA THR A 8 69.38 6.90 -44.82
C THR A 8 69.40 5.89 -43.68
N ILE A 9 69.26 6.36 -42.46
CA ILE A 9 69.12 5.51 -41.29
C ILE A 9 67.66 5.07 -41.27
N ARG A 10 67.40 3.78 -41.44
CA ARG A 10 66.12 3.16 -41.25
C ARG A 10 65.95 2.86 -39.75
N VAL A 11 65.17 3.64 -39.05
CA VAL A 11 64.73 3.36 -37.70
C VAL A 11 63.49 2.42 -37.76
N ALA A 12 63.74 1.15 -37.40
CA ALA A 12 62.65 0.20 -37.24
C ALA A 12 61.91 0.50 -35.91
N LEU A 13 60.73 1.05 -36.01
CA LEU A 13 59.82 1.26 -34.83
C LEU A 13 59.06 -0.03 -34.59
N SER A 14 59.54 -0.81 -33.63
CA SER A 14 58.78 -1.98 -33.10
C SER A 14 57.58 -1.49 -32.25
N VAL A 15 56.42 -1.54 -32.83
CA VAL A 15 55.15 -1.33 -32.10
C VAL A 15 54.85 -2.63 -31.35
N THR A 16 55.24 -2.69 -30.09
CA THR A 16 54.74 -3.69 -29.14
C THR A 16 53.33 -3.30 -28.75
N GLY A 17 52.33 -3.92 -29.38
CA GLY A 17 50.93 -3.79 -29.03
C GLY A 17 50.68 -4.47 -27.69
N SER A 18 50.57 -3.68 -26.63
CA SER A 18 50.00 -4.13 -25.36
C SER A 18 48.50 -4.33 -25.54
N ALA A 19 48.07 -5.57 -25.71
CA ALA A 19 46.67 -5.96 -25.61
C ALA A 19 46.26 -5.87 -24.13
N ILE A 20 45.63 -4.77 -23.74
CA ILE A 20 44.97 -4.64 -22.48
C ILE A 20 43.66 -5.45 -22.58
N LEU A 21 43.71 -6.68 -22.07
CA LEU A 21 42.49 -7.47 -21.81
C LEU A 21 41.73 -6.78 -20.66
N LEU A 22 40.77 -5.96 -21.03
CA LEU A 22 39.74 -5.52 -20.09
C LEU A 22 38.90 -6.73 -19.74
N PHE A 23 39.27 -7.43 -18.65
CA PHE A 23 38.35 -8.33 -17.97
C PHE A 23 37.27 -7.45 -17.37
N SER A 24 36.18 -7.25 -18.11
CA SER A 24 34.92 -6.80 -17.55
C SER A 24 34.45 -7.92 -16.62
N CYS A 25 34.70 -7.78 -15.31
CA CYS A 25 33.93 -8.48 -14.32
C CYS A 25 32.48 -8.02 -14.50
N ALA A 26 31.70 -8.81 -15.22
CA ALA A 26 30.27 -8.73 -15.14
C ALA A 26 29.92 -9.22 -13.73
N ASP A 27 29.67 -8.28 -12.82
CA ASP A 27 29.16 -8.57 -11.50
C ASP A 27 27.84 -9.33 -11.63
N LYS A 28 27.92 -10.67 -11.56
CA LYS A 28 26.74 -11.53 -11.42
C LYS A 28 26.04 -11.30 -10.07
N ASP A 29 26.62 -10.52 -9.19
CA ASP A 29 26.07 -10.20 -7.87
C ASP A 29 25.17 -8.97 -7.87
N ALA A 30 25.17 -8.12 -8.90
CA ALA A 30 24.32 -6.95 -8.98
C ALA A 30 22.82 -7.29 -8.93
N GLY A 31 22.43 -8.43 -9.55
CA GLY A 31 21.04 -8.90 -9.48
C GLY A 31 20.67 -9.54 -8.14
N ARG A 32 21.66 -10.06 -7.40
CA ARG A 32 21.44 -10.72 -6.12
C ARG A 32 21.41 -9.72 -4.95
N ALA A 33 22.23 -8.67 -5.05
CA ALA A 33 22.20 -7.56 -4.11
C ALA A 33 20.87 -6.78 -4.20
N SER A 34 20.37 -6.50 -5.40
CA SER A 34 19.08 -5.84 -5.58
C SER A 34 17.90 -6.65 -5.04
N ALA A 35 17.91 -7.98 -5.22
CA ALA A 35 16.85 -8.85 -4.66
C ALA A 35 16.89 -8.92 -3.12
N SER A 36 18.05 -8.79 -2.49
CA SER A 36 18.18 -8.73 -1.04
C SER A 36 17.75 -7.38 -0.48
N GLU A 37 17.98 -6.29 -1.20
CA GLU A 37 17.53 -4.95 -0.84
C GLU A 37 16.01 -4.83 -0.93
N GLU A 38 15.38 -5.39 -1.97
CA GLU A 38 13.92 -5.37 -2.15
C GLU A 38 13.16 -6.05 -1.01
N THR A 39 13.78 -6.99 -0.30
CA THR A 39 13.17 -7.71 0.83
C THR A 39 13.60 -7.15 2.19
N MET A 40 14.46 -6.13 2.23
CA MET A 40 14.95 -5.56 3.46
C MET A 40 13.88 -4.69 4.11
N MET A 41 13.57 -5.01 5.37
CA MET A 41 12.70 -4.18 6.18
C MET A 41 13.42 -2.85 6.51
N THR A 42 12.78 -1.74 6.17
CA THR A 42 13.33 -0.38 6.31
C THR A 42 12.67 0.42 7.44
N GLU A 43 11.50 -0.02 7.91
CA GLU A 43 10.75 0.60 8.97
C GLU A 43 10.17 -0.48 9.89
N TYR A 44 10.27 -0.29 11.20
CA TYR A 44 9.72 -1.18 12.21
C TYR A 44 9.17 -0.36 13.38
N SER A 45 7.95 -0.64 13.80
CA SER A 45 7.36 0.00 14.97
C SER A 45 6.40 -0.96 15.69
N GLU A 46 6.51 -1.01 17.02
CA GLU A 46 5.57 -1.71 17.88
C GLU A 46 4.65 -0.71 18.57
N ASP A 47 3.42 -1.14 18.86
CA ASP A 47 2.39 -0.36 19.56
C ASP A 47 2.24 1.07 19.03
N LEU A 48 2.21 1.19 17.70
CA LEU A 48 2.12 2.46 17.02
C LEU A 48 0.73 3.07 17.19
N SER A 49 0.70 4.33 17.64
CA SER A 49 -0.52 5.14 17.75
C SER A 49 -0.21 6.54 17.22
N VAL A 50 -0.78 6.89 16.06
CA VAL A 50 -0.49 8.15 15.38
C VAL A 50 -1.76 8.84 14.90
N VAL A 51 -1.75 10.16 14.98
CA VAL A 51 -2.76 11.02 14.36
C VAL A 51 -2.21 11.49 13.03
N MET A 52 -2.91 11.16 11.96
CA MET A 52 -2.54 11.56 10.61
C MET A 52 -3.36 12.76 10.15
N SER A 53 -2.69 13.66 9.43
CA SER A 53 -3.32 14.84 8.85
C SER A 53 -3.44 14.68 7.34
N GLN A 54 -4.57 15.09 6.79
CA GLN A 54 -4.80 15.18 5.36
C GLN A 54 -5.16 16.63 5.01
N ASN A 55 -4.46 17.22 4.04
CA ASN A 55 -4.67 18.62 3.63
C ASN A 55 -4.60 19.63 4.80
N GLY A 56 -3.68 19.41 5.74
CA GLY A 56 -3.50 20.27 6.91
C GLY A 56 -4.54 20.11 8.02
N ARG A 57 -5.50 19.21 7.86
CA ARG A 57 -6.50 18.85 8.88
C ARG A 57 -6.17 17.51 9.49
N ARG A 58 -6.35 17.36 10.80
CA ARG A 58 -6.29 16.06 11.48
C ARG A 58 -7.47 15.24 11.01
N SER A 59 -7.22 14.12 10.34
CA SER A 59 -8.28 13.38 9.66
C SER A 59 -8.56 12.03 10.28
N TYR A 60 -7.53 11.35 10.79
CA TYR A 60 -7.72 10.03 11.37
C TYR A 60 -6.64 9.66 12.38
N HIS A 61 -7.04 8.82 13.33
CA HIS A 61 -6.18 8.18 14.30
C HIS A 61 -5.96 6.73 13.90
N PHE A 62 -4.71 6.37 13.73
CA PHE A 62 -4.28 5.05 13.32
C PHE A 62 -3.59 4.33 14.47
N VAL A 63 -4.01 3.10 14.76
CA VAL A 63 -3.42 2.26 15.80
C VAL A 63 -3.13 0.89 15.25
N THR A 64 -1.93 0.38 15.50
CA THR A 64 -1.51 -0.98 15.17
C THR A 64 -0.50 -1.51 16.18
N PRO A 65 -0.59 -2.81 16.58
CA PRO A 65 0.43 -3.42 17.43
C PRO A 65 1.78 -3.61 16.72
N LEU A 66 1.81 -3.69 15.39
CA LEU A 66 3.03 -3.92 14.62
C LEU A 66 2.93 -3.27 13.24
N LEU A 67 3.95 -2.49 12.88
CA LEU A 67 4.20 -1.96 11.55
C LEU A 67 5.55 -2.45 11.06
N GLU A 68 5.60 -2.98 9.85
CA GLU A 68 6.80 -3.33 9.10
C GLU A 68 6.76 -2.64 7.74
N GLY A 69 7.81 -1.88 7.39
CA GLY A 69 7.89 -1.14 6.15
C GLY A 69 9.01 -1.62 5.24
N TYR A 70 8.77 -1.63 3.94
CA TYR A 70 9.65 -2.13 2.88
C TYR A 70 9.76 -1.10 1.76
N SER A 71 10.44 0.03 2.06
CA SER A 71 10.54 1.16 1.12
C SER A 71 11.45 0.90 -0.07
N LEU A 72 12.34 -0.10 0.00
CA LEU A 72 13.25 -0.52 -1.07
C LEU A 72 12.65 -1.62 -1.95
N ALA A 73 11.46 -2.13 -1.63
CA ALA A 73 10.77 -3.08 -2.47
C ALA A 73 10.43 -2.46 -3.84
N ARG A 74 10.36 -3.28 -4.87
CA ARG A 74 9.96 -2.85 -6.23
C ARG A 74 8.62 -2.10 -6.22
N GLU A 75 7.70 -2.52 -5.36
CA GLU A 75 6.49 -1.81 -5.00
C GLU A 75 6.55 -1.51 -3.50
N PRO A 76 6.95 -0.31 -3.08
CA PRO A 76 7.06 0.06 -1.67
C PRO A 76 5.74 -0.13 -0.92
N TYR A 77 5.83 -0.76 0.26
CA TYR A 77 4.64 -1.03 1.07
C TYR A 77 4.93 -1.00 2.56
N ARG A 78 3.87 -0.83 3.34
CA ARG A 78 3.82 -1.03 4.79
C ARG A 78 2.83 -2.14 5.11
N GLU A 79 3.21 -3.04 6.00
CA GLU A 79 2.45 -4.21 6.39
C GLU A 79 2.11 -4.16 7.88
N PHE A 80 0.88 -4.55 8.21
CA PHE A 80 0.32 -4.49 9.56
C PHE A 80 -0.23 -5.87 9.93
N ARG A 81 0.67 -6.78 10.30
CA ARG A 81 0.37 -8.21 10.47
C ARG A 81 -0.44 -8.54 11.70
N LYS A 82 -0.43 -7.67 12.71
CA LYS A 82 -1.17 -7.86 13.98
C LYS A 82 -2.47 -7.06 14.04
N GLY A 83 -2.95 -6.63 12.87
CA GLY A 83 -4.19 -5.88 12.72
C GLY A 83 -4.06 -4.37 12.82
N VAL A 84 -5.15 -3.70 12.52
CA VAL A 84 -5.24 -2.24 12.53
C VAL A 84 -6.58 -1.78 13.10
N LYS A 85 -6.57 -0.58 13.68
CA LYS A 85 -7.75 0.22 13.98
C LYS A 85 -7.54 1.62 13.44
N ILE A 86 -8.45 2.07 12.58
CA ILE A 86 -8.45 3.42 12.01
C ILE A 86 -9.74 4.11 12.46
N THR A 87 -9.59 5.26 13.11
CA THR A 87 -10.72 6.09 13.53
C THR A 87 -10.69 7.39 12.75
N THR A 88 -11.73 7.68 11.99
CA THR A 88 -11.91 8.96 11.29
C THR A 88 -12.79 9.89 12.11
N TYR A 89 -12.65 11.19 11.90
CA TYR A 89 -13.32 12.21 12.68
C TYR A 89 -14.00 13.25 11.78
N GLN A 90 -15.13 13.76 12.24
CA GLN A 90 -15.86 14.82 11.55
C GLN A 90 -15.23 16.20 11.76
N ASN A 91 -14.36 16.35 12.77
CA ASN A 91 -13.76 17.63 13.14
C ASN A 91 -12.27 17.50 13.44
N ASP A 92 -11.54 18.61 13.30
CA ASP A 92 -10.10 18.70 13.52
C ASP A 92 -9.67 18.54 14.99
N SER A 93 -10.60 18.66 15.94
CA SER A 93 -10.37 18.45 17.37
C SER A 93 -10.37 16.97 17.77
N LEU A 94 -10.73 16.08 16.85
CA LEU A 94 -10.80 14.62 17.04
C LEU A 94 -11.77 14.21 18.18
N THR A 95 -12.83 14.95 18.37
CA THR A 95 -13.81 14.70 19.42
C THR A 95 -15.06 13.98 18.91
N THR A 96 -15.40 14.15 17.63
CA THR A 96 -16.58 13.54 17.01
C THR A 96 -16.14 12.48 16.02
N VAL A 97 -16.29 11.21 16.40
CA VAL A 97 -15.99 10.07 15.54
C VAL A 97 -16.94 10.05 14.35
N ASP A 98 -16.41 9.86 13.15
CA ASP A 98 -17.19 9.62 11.94
C ASP A 98 -17.28 8.12 11.61
N ALA A 99 -16.13 7.43 11.59
CA ALA A 99 -16.13 5.99 11.38
C ALA A 99 -14.96 5.32 12.13
N VAL A 100 -15.12 4.02 12.40
CA VAL A 100 -14.08 3.15 12.92
C VAL A 100 -13.95 1.94 12.02
N LEU A 101 -12.74 1.71 11.48
CA LEU A 101 -12.36 0.49 10.76
C LEU A 101 -11.48 -0.37 11.63
N THR A 102 -11.77 -1.66 11.69
CA THR A 102 -10.89 -2.68 12.29
C THR A 102 -10.67 -3.82 11.31
N ALA A 103 -9.48 -4.43 11.35
CA ALA A 103 -9.13 -5.60 10.57
C ALA A 103 -8.01 -6.39 11.24
N ASN A 104 -7.92 -7.70 10.97
CA ASN A 104 -6.85 -8.54 11.51
C ASN A 104 -5.49 -8.33 10.82
N TYR A 105 -5.51 -7.79 9.62
CA TYR A 105 -4.35 -7.53 8.77
C TYR A 105 -4.62 -6.35 7.85
N ALA A 106 -3.58 -5.57 7.57
CA ALA A 106 -3.63 -4.58 6.50
C ALA A 106 -2.29 -4.43 5.79
N ILE A 107 -2.33 -3.92 4.58
CA ILE A 107 -1.16 -3.52 3.80
C ILE A 107 -1.47 -2.21 3.08
N TYR A 108 -0.47 -1.32 3.03
CA TYR A 108 -0.52 -0.06 2.28
C TYR A 108 0.54 -0.04 1.20
N TYR A 109 0.11 0.05 -0.06
CA TYR A 109 0.97 0.19 -1.23
C TYR A 109 1.17 1.66 -1.56
N GLU A 110 2.40 2.16 -1.34
CA GLU A 110 2.68 3.60 -1.41
C GLU A 110 2.49 4.18 -2.81
N ASN A 111 3.04 3.53 -3.84
CA ASN A 111 2.96 4.02 -5.22
C ASN A 111 1.53 4.03 -5.78
N ARG A 112 0.66 3.18 -5.25
CA ARG A 112 -0.75 3.09 -5.66
C ARG A 112 -1.69 3.89 -4.78
N GLU A 113 -1.21 4.38 -3.64
CA GLU A 113 -2.04 4.98 -2.58
C GLU A 113 -3.23 4.06 -2.23
N LEU A 114 -2.94 2.76 -2.14
CA LEU A 114 -3.94 1.72 -1.98
C LEU A 114 -3.76 0.99 -0.65
N TRP A 115 -4.79 1.03 0.16
CA TRP A 115 -4.93 0.21 1.35
C TRP A 115 -5.69 -1.07 1.03
N GLU A 116 -5.26 -2.18 1.59
CA GLU A 116 -5.98 -3.44 1.61
C GLU A 116 -6.07 -3.95 3.04
N ALA A 117 -7.28 -4.10 3.56
CA ALA A 117 -7.58 -4.70 4.86
C ALA A 117 -8.14 -6.11 4.67
N LYS A 118 -7.71 -7.06 5.50
CA LYS A 118 -8.10 -8.48 5.43
C LYS A 118 -8.44 -9.05 6.79
N GLY A 119 -9.37 -9.99 6.77
CA GLY A 119 -9.78 -10.79 7.93
C GLY A 119 -10.60 -9.98 8.93
N ASN A 120 -11.84 -10.37 9.13
CA ASN A 120 -12.78 -9.73 10.05
C ASN A 120 -12.82 -8.21 9.90
N VAL A 121 -12.89 -7.74 8.66
CA VAL A 121 -12.97 -6.31 8.39
C VAL A 121 -14.34 -5.81 8.79
N VAL A 122 -14.36 -4.84 9.71
CA VAL A 122 -15.57 -4.18 10.18
C VAL A 122 -15.38 -2.67 10.03
N VAL A 123 -16.35 -2.00 9.42
CA VAL A 123 -16.43 -0.53 9.37
C VAL A 123 -17.72 -0.09 10.01
N GLU A 124 -17.62 0.60 11.14
CA GLU A 124 -18.74 1.17 11.89
C GLU A 124 -18.80 2.67 11.64
N LYS A 125 -19.94 3.16 11.17
CA LYS A 125 -20.16 4.60 10.96
C LYS A 125 -21.04 5.19 12.05
N SER A 126 -20.81 6.45 12.34
CA SER A 126 -21.58 7.22 13.32
C SER A 126 -23.06 7.37 12.96
N ASP A 127 -23.44 7.20 11.70
CA ASP A 127 -24.82 7.21 11.22
C ASP A 127 -25.55 5.87 11.43
N GLY A 128 -24.90 4.90 12.09
CA GLY A 128 -25.48 3.59 12.43
C GLY A 128 -25.37 2.54 11.33
N LYS A 129 -24.60 2.82 10.26
CA LYS A 129 -24.24 1.81 9.25
C LYS A 129 -23.05 1.01 9.71
N THR A 130 -23.07 -0.31 9.47
CA THR A 130 -21.91 -1.19 9.70
C THR A 130 -21.69 -2.09 8.49
N LEU A 131 -20.47 -2.07 7.95
CA LEU A 131 -20.03 -2.98 6.90
C LEU A 131 -19.21 -4.11 7.52
N TYR A 132 -19.50 -5.34 7.13
CA TYR A 132 -18.73 -6.56 7.45
C TYR A 132 -18.24 -7.21 6.17
N THR A 133 -16.95 -7.51 6.09
CA THR A 133 -16.36 -8.20 4.94
C THR A 133 -15.07 -8.94 5.35
N GLN A 134 -14.54 -9.78 4.48
CA GLN A 134 -13.23 -10.41 4.68
C GLN A 134 -12.09 -9.68 3.97
N GLN A 135 -12.42 -8.76 3.06
CA GLN A 135 -11.44 -7.96 2.34
C GLN A 135 -12.05 -6.60 1.99
N LEU A 136 -11.29 -5.54 2.20
CA LEU A 136 -11.69 -4.18 1.84
C LEU A 136 -10.49 -3.44 1.26
N PHE A 137 -10.72 -2.76 0.16
CA PHE A 137 -9.76 -1.86 -0.45
C PHE A 137 -10.20 -0.41 -0.28
N TRP A 138 -9.27 0.46 0.01
CA TRP A 138 -9.44 1.90 -0.09
C TRP A 138 -8.36 2.47 -0.99
N ASN A 139 -8.78 3.02 -2.12
CA ASN A 139 -7.92 3.73 -3.05
C ASN A 139 -8.04 5.23 -2.81
N ALA A 140 -7.04 5.82 -2.14
CA ALA A 140 -7.06 7.22 -1.76
C ALA A 140 -6.97 8.15 -2.97
N ARG A 141 -6.33 7.72 -4.06
CA ARG A 141 -6.23 8.50 -5.30
C ARG A 141 -7.58 8.66 -6.00
N THR A 142 -8.38 7.58 -6.06
CA THR A 142 -9.69 7.60 -6.71
C THR A 142 -10.83 7.89 -5.75
N LYS A 143 -10.54 7.97 -4.44
CA LYS A 143 -11.51 8.15 -3.36
C LYS A 143 -12.61 7.09 -3.37
N LYS A 144 -12.20 5.84 -3.60
CA LYS A 144 -13.10 4.69 -3.68
C LYS A 144 -12.76 3.65 -2.63
N ILE A 145 -13.82 3.13 -2.01
CA ILE A 145 -13.76 1.98 -1.14
C ILE A 145 -14.49 0.83 -1.84
N TYR A 146 -13.89 -0.37 -1.85
CA TYR A 146 -14.51 -1.49 -2.51
C TYR A 146 -14.09 -2.84 -1.92
N SER A 147 -14.92 -3.85 -2.13
CA SER A 147 -14.63 -5.25 -1.80
C SER A 147 -14.96 -6.14 -2.99
N ASN A 148 -14.11 -7.12 -3.27
CA ASN A 148 -14.33 -8.10 -4.34
C ASN A 148 -14.98 -9.39 -3.83
N VAL A 149 -15.15 -9.52 -2.52
CA VAL A 149 -15.75 -10.68 -1.86
C VAL A 149 -17.13 -10.33 -1.30
N ASP A 150 -17.80 -11.33 -0.75
CA ASP A 150 -19.09 -11.14 -0.08
C ASP A 150 -18.95 -10.15 1.07
N SER A 151 -19.91 -9.26 1.13
CA SER A 151 -20.00 -8.22 2.16
C SER A 151 -21.43 -8.10 2.66
N LYS A 152 -21.55 -7.67 3.92
CA LYS A 152 -22.83 -7.43 4.59
C LYS A 152 -22.87 -6.00 5.11
N ILE A 153 -23.92 -5.25 4.75
CA ILE A 153 -24.22 -3.96 5.35
C ILE A 153 -25.42 -4.12 6.27
N VAL A 154 -25.28 -3.56 7.46
CA VAL A 154 -26.36 -3.44 8.45
C VAL A 154 -26.60 -1.96 8.67
N GLN A 155 -27.84 -1.52 8.63
CA GLN A 155 -28.24 -0.13 8.89
C GLN A 155 -29.58 -0.03 9.61
N ASN A 156 -30.00 1.19 9.94
CA ASN A 156 -31.27 1.46 10.65
C ASN A 156 -31.37 0.66 11.96
N ASN A 157 -30.28 0.70 12.78
CA ASN A 157 -30.21 -0.02 14.07
C ASN A 157 -30.45 -1.54 13.93
N GLY A 158 -29.89 -2.15 12.87
CA GLY A 158 -30.01 -3.58 12.64
C GLY A 158 -31.24 -4.03 11.87
N ARG A 159 -32.18 -3.11 11.54
CA ARG A 159 -33.42 -3.46 10.83
C ARG A 159 -33.19 -3.87 9.39
N ASP A 160 -32.30 -3.17 8.69
CA ASP A 160 -32.01 -3.44 7.30
C ASP A 160 -30.67 -4.15 7.17
N VAL A 161 -30.68 -5.32 6.54
CA VAL A 161 -29.49 -6.11 6.26
C VAL A 161 -29.40 -6.38 4.76
N PHE A 162 -28.28 -5.97 4.15
CA PHE A 162 -28.00 -6.17 2.74
C PHE A 162 -26.76 -7.07 2.60
N ILE A 163 -26.85 -8.09 1.78
CA ILE A 163 -25.74 -9.02 1.50
C ILE A 163 -25.51 -9.05 0.00
N GLY A 164 -24.27 -8.92 -0.41
CA GLY A 164 -23.91 -8.95 -1.82
C GLY A 164 -22.41 -9.12 -2.04
N GLU A 165 -22.06 -9.27 -3.31
CA GLU A 165 -20.69 -9.37 -3.80
C GLU A 165 -20.33 -8.11 -4.58
N GLY A 166 -19.05 -7.70 -4.49
CA GLY A 166 -18.56 -6.53 -5.21
C GLY A 166 -19.12 -5.23 -4.65
N PHE A 167 -18.97 -5.04 -3.34
CA PHE A 167 -19.28 -3.78 -2.68
C PHE A 167 -18.42 -2.64 -3.25
N GLU A 168 -19.03 -1.50 -3.51
CA GLU A 168 -18.35 -0.24 -3.88
C GLU A 168 -19.01 0.93 -3.17
N SER A 169 -18.21 1.92 -2.76
CA SER A 169 -18.67 3.15 -2.14
C SER A 169 -17.67 4.30 -2.39
N ASP A 170 -18.12 5.53 -2.15
CA ASP A 170 -17.27 6.67 -1.88
C ASP A 170 -16.59 6.54 -0.50
N GLU A 171 -15.61 7.41 -0.19
CA GLU A 171 -14.89 7.40 1.10
C GLU A 171 -15.81 7.69 2.31
N GLU A 172 -16.92 8.38 2.08
CA GLU A 172 -17.85 8.79 3.11
C GLU A 172 -18.96 7.76 3.37
N PHE A 173 -19.00 6.65 2.60
CA PHE A 173 -20.05 5.63 2.63
C PHE A 173 -21.47 6.20 2.42
N LYS A 174 -21.59 7.29 1.67
CA LYS A 174 -22.88 7.89 1.32
C LYS A 174 -23.55 7.15 0.18
N ASP A 175 -22.78 6.96 -0.91
CA ASP A 175 -23.23 6.29 -2.14
C ASP A 175 -22.57 4.91 -2.23
N TRP A 176 -23.28 3.89 -1.77
CA TRP A 176 -22.80 2.52 -1.84
C TRP A 176 -23.69 1.63 -2.69
N ARG A 177 -23.09 0.58 -3.26
CA ARG A 177 -23.77 -0.42 -4.08
C ARG A 177 -23.08 -1.78 -4.01
N PHE A 178 -23.84 -2.82 -4.34
CA PHE A 178 -23.30 -4.14 -4.68
C PHE A 178 -23.40 -4.37 -6.18
N ARG A 179 -22.37 -4.95 -6.79
CA ARG A 179 -22.46 -5.43 -8.18
C ARG A 179 -23.45 -6.57 -8.33
N ARG A 180 -23.51 -7.44 -7.32
CA ARG A 180 -24.45 -8.55 -7.26
C ARG A 180 -25.07 -8.61 -5.86
N MET A 181 -26.31 -8.21 -5.75
CA MET A 181 -27.11 -8.36 -4.54
C MET A 181 -27.46 -9.84 -4.37
N LYS A 182 -27.19 -10.41 -3.19
CA LYS A 182 -27.51 -11.80 -2.83
C LYS A 182 -28.72 -11.92 -1.90
N GLY A 183 -28.95 -10.91 -1.08
CA GLY A 183 -30.07 -10.89 -0.15
C GLY A 183 -30.33 -9.52 0.48
N ARG A 184 -31.58 -9.31 0.85
CA ARG A 184 -32.03 -8.21 1.71
C ARG A 184 -32.95 -8.81 2.77
N MET A 185 -32.73 -8.44 4.03
CA MET A 185 -33.61 -8.80 5.14
C MET A 185 -34.01 -7.55 5.88
N GLU A 186 -35.30 -7.48 6.25
CA GLU A 186 -35.83 -6.58 7.25
C GLU A 186 -35.97 -7.37 8.55
N VAL A 187 -35.38 -6.91 9.63
CA VAL A 187 -35.42 -7.56 10.92
C VAL A 187 -36.30 -6.71 11.84
N GLU A 188 -37.43 -7.26 12.29
CA GLU A 188 -38.19 -6.62 13.36
C GLU A 188 -37.40 -6.71 14.67
N VAL A 189 -36.87 -5.57 15.12
CA VAL A 189 -36.31 -5.45 16.46
C VAL A 189 -37.42 -5.18 17.43
N LYS A 190 -37.81 -6.18 18.25
CA LYS A 190 -38.75 -5.95 19.35
C LYS A 190 -38.05 -5.01 20.35
N PRO A 191 -38.68 -3.90 20.72
CA PRO A 191 -38.19 -3.05 21.81
C PRO A 191 -38.21 -3.84 23.12
N ASN A 192 -37.12 -3.82 23.86
CA ASN A 192 -37.07 -4.30 25.24
C ASN A 192 -37.83 -3.35 26.17
#